data_ddbc91c0dba8784b4074e79612855a30
#
_entry.id   ddbc91c0dba8784b4074e79612855a30
#
_cell.length_a   1.000
_cell.length_b   1.000
_cell.length_c   1.000
_cell.angle_alpha   90.00
_cell.angle_beta   90.00
_cell.angle_gamma   90.00
#
_symmetry.space_group_name_H-M   'P 1'
#
loop_
_entity.id
_entity.type
_entity.pdbx_description
1 polymer ?
#
loop_
_entity_poly.entity_id
_entity_poly.type
_entity_poly.pdbx_seq_one_letter_code
_entity_poly.pdbx_strand_id
1 'polypeptide(L)'
;THYKLSKMFQSANVLGGAWIVEKDGDQFVVSATGTEIWHSKKASVGAAFAGNASATYANFHGDEHVYFGRGYVQLTWWNNYVAAGVALGRGLDLLFDPLLVKQPQVAYDIMAHGMLTGEGFANKHKLADYIIGGSADYKNARKMVNGGDTGSYQPIADIAKLFEEMLLEAKL
;
A
#
# COMPACT_ATOMS: atom_id res chain seq x y z
N THR A 1 15.00 24.71 11.31
CA THR A 1 15.00 23.27 10.99
C THR A 1 14.41 23.13 9.60
N HIS A 2 15.20 22.67 8.63
CA HIS A 2 14.72 22.53 7.25
C HIS A 2 14.28 21.09 7.04
N TYR A 3 12.98 20.88 6.88
CA TYR A 3 12.44 19.63 6.41
C TYR A 3 12.55 19.55 4.89
N LYS A 4 13.00 18.43 4.38
CA LYS A 4 12.89 18.12 2.96
C LYS A 4 11.48 17.61 2.67
N LEU A 5 10.71 18.39 1.94
CA LEU A 5 9.37 18.00 1.52
C LEU A 5 9.44 16.80 0.60
N SER A 6 8.85 15.68 0.98
CA SER A 6 8.83 14.46 0.16
C SER A 6 7.48 14.23 -0.52
N LYS A 7 6.39 14.48 0.16
CA LYS A 7 5.05 14.27 -0.36
C LYS A 7 4.00 15.07 0.43
N MET A 8 3.08 15.70 -0.28
CA MET A 8 1.87 16.29 0.29
C MET A 8 0.66 15.42 -0.03
N PHE A 9 -0.28 15.32 0.87
CA PHE A 9 -1.58 14.69 0.66
C PHE A 9 -2.67 15.38 1.49
N GLN A 10 -3.89 15.33 1.01
CA GLN A 10 -5.07 15.77 1.76
C GLN A 10 -5.47 14.66 2.72
N SER A 11 -5.87 15.03 3.93
CA SER A 11 -6.35 14.10 4.93
C SER A 11 -7.61 14.64 5.59
N ALA A 12 -8.65 13.83 5.64
CA ALA A 12 -9.90 14.19 6.32
C ALA A 12 -9.71 14.40 7.82
N ASN A 13 -8.71 13.74 8.41
CA ASN A 13 -8.43 13.80 9.85
C ASN A 13 -7.46 14.92 10.23
N VAL A 14 -6.95 15.68 9.24
CA VAL A 14 -6.00 16.77 9.49
C VAL A 14 -6.44 18.01 8.73
N LEU A 15 -6.78 19.05 9.46
CA LEU A 15 -7.21 20.31 8.87
C LEU A 15 -6.09 20.91 7.98
N GLY A 16 -6.43 21.24 6.73
CA GLY A 16 -5.50 21.78 5.76
C GLY A 16 -4.57 20.75 5.09
N GLY A 17 -4.76 19.46 5.39
CA GLY A 17 -3.95 18.37 4.82
C GLY A 17 -2.75 17.97 5.67
N ALA A 18 -1.95 17.07 5.16
CA ALA A 18 -0.75 16.57 5.80
C ALA A 18 0.41 16.44 4.81
N TRP A 19 1.62 16.45 5.33
CA TRP A 19 2.87 16.42 4.59
C TRP A 19 3.74 15.28 5.10
N ILE A 20 4.36 14.54 4.19
CA ILE A 20 5.48 13.69 4.54
C ILE A 20 6.76 14.51 4.34
N VAL A 21 7.51 14.68 5.40
CA VAL A 21 8.76 15.42 5.41
C VAL A 21 9.90 14.56 5.92
N GLU A 22 11.12 14.84 5.50
CA GLU A 22 12.32 14.14 5.93
C GLU A 22 13.23 15.10 6.69
N LYS A 23 13.76 14.63 7.81
CA LYS A 23 14.73 15.35 8.63
C LYS A 23 15.69 14.34 9.26
N ASP A 24 16.98 14.56 9.08
CA ASP A 24 18.04 13.74 9.66
C ASP A 24 17.93 12.24 9.35
N GLY A 25 17.33 11.90 8.19
CA GLY A 25 17.11 10.51 7.74
C GLY A 25 15.82 9.86 8.27
N ASP A 26 15.12 10.49 9.18
CA ASP A 26 13.80 10.06 9.64
C ASP A 26 12.69 10.72 8.81
N GLN A 27 11.55 10.06 8.71
CA GLN A 27 10.37 10.60 8.03
C GLN A 27 9.27 10.92 9.03
N PHE A 28 8.58 12.02 8.76
CA PHE A 28 7.52 12.55 9.63
C PHE A 28 6.27 12.82 8.81
N VAL A 29 5.12 12.64 9.45
CA VAL A 29 3.86 13.20 8.96
C VAL A 29 3.55 14.43 9.80
N VAL A 30 3.43 15.58 9.14
CA VAL A 30 3.15 16.86 9.78
C VAL A 30 1.88 17.47 9.23
N SER A 31 1.16 18.23 10.04
CA SER A 31 0.00 19.02 9.62
C SER A 31 0.41 20.17 8.71
N ALA A 32 -0.56 20.83 8.08
CA ALA A 32 -0.34 22.05 7.32
C ALA A 32 0.29 23.18 8.15
N THR A 33 0.12 23.18 9.47
CA THR A 33 0.72 24.13 10.40
C THR A 33 2.12 23.71 10.87
N GLY A 34 2.65 22.57 10.40
CA GLY A 34 3.95 22.05 10.78
C GLY A 34 3.98 21.28 12.10
N THR A 35 2.81 20.98 12.68
CA THR A 35 2.72 20.12 13.87
C THR A 35 3.00 18.69 13.50
N GLU A 36 3.95 18.02 14.16
CA GLU A 36 4.20 16.61 14.01
C GLU A 36 2.98 15.80 14.47
N ILE A 37 2.49 14.92 13.58
CA ILE A 37 1.35 14.05 13.86
C ILE A 37 1.83 12.62 14.02
N TRP A 38 2.89 12.26 13.32
CA TRP A 38 3.43 10.91 13.31
C TRP A 38 4.90 10.92 12.87
N HIS A 39 5.66 9.99 13.38
CA HIS A 39 7.09 9.89 13.16
C HIS A 39 7.48 8.44 12.80
N SER A 40 8.14 8.29 11.67
CA SER A 40 8.77 7.04 11.29
C SER A 40 10.20 7.03 11.83
N LYS A 41 10.48 6.11 12.72
CA LYS A 41 11.83 5.84 13.16
C LYS A 41 12.31 4.57 12.49
N LYS A 42 13.47 4.65 11.84
CA LYS A 42 14.09 3.44 11.28
C LYS A 42 14.40 2.50 12.43
N ALA A 43 13.66 1.40 12.52
CA ALA A 43 13.90 0.42 13.56
C ALA A 43 15.33 -0.11 13.41
N SER A 44 16.03 -0.19 14.51
CA SER A 44 17.31 -0.90 14.55
C SER A 44 17.06 -2.37 14.16
N VAL A 45 18.01 -2.98 13.48
CA VAL A 45 17.96 -4.36 12.97
C VAL A 45 17.62 -5.41 14.03
N GLY A 46 17.59 -5.07 15.29
CA GLY A 46 17.24 -5.95 16.39
C GLY A 46 15.78 -5.90 16.87
N ALA A 47 14.97 -4.96 16.37
CA ALA A 47 13.54 -4.93 16.67
C ALA A 47 12.80 -5.91 15.74
N ALA A 48 13.19 -7.16 15.83
CA ALA A 48 12.63 -8.20 15.01
C ALA A 48 11.17 -8.44 15.40
N PHE A 49 10.29 -8.43 14.41
CA PHE A 49 9.18 -9.36 14.43
C PHE A 49 9.68 -10.74 14.84
N ALA A 50 9.03 -11.36 15.80
CA ALA A 50 9.30 -12.75 16.13
C ALA A 50 9.27 -13.58 14.83
N GLY A 51 10.44 -13.95 14.34
CA GLY A 51 10.62 -14.79 13.17
C GLY A 51 10.63 -14.10 11.80
N ASN A 52 10.44 -12.80 11.70
CA ASN A 52 10.53 -12.07 10.41
C ASN A 52 11.59 -10.98 10.46
N ALA A 53 12.58 -11.12 9.59
CA ALA A 53 13.80 -10.34 9.58
C ALA A 53 13.66 -8.87 9.20
N SER A 54 12.47 -8.31 9.12
CA SER A 54 12.32 -6.97 8.58
C SER A 54 11.96 -5.94 9.63
N ALA A 55 12.95 -5.57 10.41
CA ALA A 55 12.93 -4.35 11.22
C ALA A 55 12.59 -3.08 10.42
N THR A 56 12.69 -3.15 9.10
CA THR A 56 12.36 -2.07 8.17
C THR A 56 10.89 -1.68 8.12
N TYR A 57 9.98 -2.53 8.57
CA TYR A 57 8.54 -2.25 8.59
C TYR A 57 8.05 -1.67 9.92
N ALA A 58 8.91 -1.62 10.93
CA ALA A 58 8.56 -1.05 12.21
C ALA A 58 8.66 0.47 12.16
N ASN A 59 7.65 1.12 12.65
CA ASN A 59 7.58 2.56 12.79
C ASN A 59 7.06 2.86 14.18
N PHE A 60 7.56 3.93 14.76
CA PHE A 60 7.29 4.27 16.15
C PHE A 60 6.58 5.61 16.23
N HIS A 61 5.43 5.62 16.83
CA HIS A 61 4.79 6.83 17.33
C HIS A 61 4.08 6.47 18.63
N GLY A 62 4.83 6.44 19.72
CA GLY A 62 4.29 6.08 21.02
C GLY A 62 3.92 4.59 21.16
N ASP A 63 3.22 4.06 20.17
CA ASP A 63 2.88 2.66 20.03
C ASP A 63 3.65 2.05 18.86
N GLU A 64 4.17 0.86 19.03
CA GLU A 64 4.96 0.16 18.02
C GLU A 64 4.08 -0.39 16.91
N HIS A 65 3.63 0.46 16.00
CA HIS A 65 2.93 0.02 14.81
C HIS A 65 3.88 -0.56 13.79
N VAL A 66 3.47 -1.63 13.20
CA VAL A 66 4.27 -2.35 12.23
C VAL A 66 3.49 -2.54 10.95
N TYR A 67 4.10 -2.14 9.83
CA TYR A 67 3.45 -2.07 8.53
C TYR A 67 3.96 -3.14 7.57
N PHE A 68 3.92 -4.40 8.01
CA PHE A 68 4.16 -5.56 7.15
C PHE A 68 2.95 -5.82 6.23
N GLY A 69 3.12 -6.72 5.26
CA GLY A 69 2.09 -7.05 4.27
C GLY A 69 0.78 -7.52 4.87
N ARG A 70 -0.32 -6.81 4.59
CA ARG A 70 -1.68 -7.15 5.02
C ARG A 70 -2.67 -7.01 3.88
N GLY A 71 -3.82 -7.64 4.03
CA GLY A 71 -4.90 -7.61 3.04
C GLY A 71 -4.57 -8.38 1.76
N TYR A 72 -5.41 -8.24 0.74
CA TYR A 72 -5.34 -9.05 -0.48
C TYR A 72 -4.09 -8.79 -1.32
N VAL A 73 -3.55 -7.57 -1.29
CA VAL A 73 -2.36 -7.17 -2.05
C VAL A 73 -1.08 -7.13 -1.22
N GLN A 74 -1.14 -7.60 0.04
CA GLN A 74 -0.03 -7.54 0.97
C GLN A 74 0.55 -6.12 1.07
N LEU A 75 -0.34 -5.15 1.33
CA LEU A 75 0.05 -3.74 1.48
C LEU A 75 1.13 -3.62 2.56
N THR A 76 2.27 -3.05 2.20
CA THR A 76 3.47 -3.00 3.03
C THR A 76 4.01 -1.57 3.06
N TRP A 77 4.69 -1.19 4.13
CA TRP A 77 5.25 0.13 4.42
C TRP A 77 4.20 1.16 4.85
N TRP A 78 4.52 1.90 5.90
CA TRP A 78 3.64 2.90 6.49
C TRP A 78 3.14 3.97 5.48
N ASN A 79 4.00 4.41 4.58
CA ASN A 79 3.64 5.39 3.55
C ASN A 79 2.61 4.86 2.55
N ASN A 80 2.60 3.55 2.29
CA ASN A 80 1.57 2.93 1.47
C ASN A 80 0.24 2.82 2.22
N TYR A 81 0.28 2.57 3.55
CA TYR A 81 -0.92 2.62 4.38
C TYR A 81 -1.53 4.03 4.41
N VAL A 82 -0.69 5.05 4.57
CA VAL A 82 -1.14 6.45 4.47
C VAL A 82 -1.76 6.72 3.09
N ALA A 83 -1.06 6.39 2.02
CA ALA A 83 -1.55 6.64 0.65
C ALA A 83 -2.88 5.93 0.38
N ALA A 84 -3.02 4.67 0.81
CA ALA A 84 -4.26 3.93 0.69
C ALA A 84 -5.40 4.55 1.52
N GLY A 85 -5.14 4.94 2.76
CA GLY A 85 -6.13 5.61 3.61
C GLY A 85 -6.65 6.89 2.99
N VAL A 86 -5.75 7.74 2.50
CA VAL A 86 -6.11 8.99 1.84
C VAL A 86 -6.90 8.74 0.55
N ALA A 87 -6.46 7.80 -0.28
CA ALA A 87 -7.13 7.47 -1.54
C ALA A 87 -8.55 6.95 -1.34
N LEU A 88 -8.80 6.25 -0.25
CA LEU A 88 -10.12 5.73 0.12
C LEU A 88 -10.97 6.70 0.96
N GLY A 89 -10.53 7.94 1.14
CA GLY A 89 -11.25 8.93 1.95
C GLY A 89 -11.22 8.66 3.47
N ARG A 90 -10.33 7.77 3.93
CA ARG A 90 -10.16 7.41 5.35
C ARG A 90 -9.10 8.26 6.07
N GLY A 91 -8.46 9.21 5.37
CA GLY A 91 -7.40 10.03 5.93
C GLY A 91 -6.23 9.20 6.46
N LEU A 92 -5.90 9.35 7.73
CA LEU A 92 -4.78 8.65 8.39
C LEU A 92 -5.21 7.39 9.18
N ASP A 93 -6.45 6.93 9.04
CA ASP A 93 -6.95 5.81 9.85
C ASP A 93 -6.08 4.56 9.70
N LEU A 94 -5.65 4.23 8.47
CA LEU A 94 -4.82 3.06 8.22
C LEU A 94 -3.39 3.20 8.75
N LEU A 95 -2.94 4.44 9.02
CA LEU A 95 -1.67 4.70 9.68
C LEU A 95 -1.78 4.43 11.18
N PHE A 96 -2.83 4.91 11.81
CA PHE A 96 -3.02 4.77 13.25
C PHE A 96 -3.58 3.42 13.67
N ASP A 97 -4.30 2.73 12.78
CA ASP A 97 -4.75 1.35 13.00
C ASP A 97 -4.47 0.49 11.74
N PRO A 98 -3.26 -0.04 11.60
CA PRO A 98 -2.90 -0.87 10.46
C PRO A 98 -3.67 -2.20 10.39
N LEU A 99 -4.37 -2.62 11.46
CA LEU A 99 -5.19 -3.82 11.45
C LEU A 99 -6.45 -3.66 10.59
N LEU A 100 -6.92 -2.44 10.37
CA LEU A 100 -8.05 -2.16 9.48
C LEU A 100 -7.84 -2.73 8.07
N VAL A 101 -6.59 -2.79 7.59
CA VAL A 101 -6.27 -3.37 6.27
C VAL A 101 -6.60 -4.87 6.17
N LYS A 102 -6.82 -5.56 7.30
CA LYS A 102 -7.24 -6.96 7.33
C LYS A 102 -8.77 -7.13 7.17
N GLN A 103 -9.54 -6.09 7.33
CA GLN A 103 -10.98 -6.13 7.12
C GLN A 103 -11.27 -6.39 5.64
N PRO A 104 -12.12 -7.38 5.29
CA PRO A 104 -12.35 -7.80 3.90
C PRO A 104 -12.73 -6.65 2.97
N GLN A 105 -13.61 -5.75 3.41
CA GLN A 105 -14.03 -4.60 2.62
C GLN A 105 -12.86 -3.64 2.37
N VAL A 106 -12.09 -3.30 3.41
CA VAL A 106 -10.93 -2.41 3.30
C VAL A 106 -9.87 -3.01 2.39
N ALA A 107 -9.60 -4.31 2.55
CA ALA A 107 -8.64 -5.03 1.71
C ALA A 107 -9.06 -5.03 0.23
N TYR A 108 -10.36 -5.21 -0.03
CA TYR A 108 -10.93 -5.13 -1.37
C TYR A 108 -10.83 -3.73 -1.96
N ASP A 109 -11.23 -2.71 -1.19
CA ASP A 109 -11.21 -1.33 -1.64
C ASP A 109 -9.79 -0.87 -2.01
N ILE A 110 -8.79 -1.25 -1.20
CA ILE A 110 -7.37 -1.00 -1.49
C ILE A 110 -6.95 -1.67 -2.80
N MET A 111 -7.29 -2.95 -2.96
CA MET A 111 -6.97 -3.72 -4.15
C MET A 111 -7.63 -3.11 -5.40
N ALA A 112 -8.94 -2.88 -5.35
CA ALA A 112 -9.72 -2.34 -6.45
C ALA A 112 -9.21 -0.95 -6.86
N HIS A 113 -9.00 -0.05 -5.89
CA HIS A 113 -8.47 1.28 -6.17
C HIS A 113 -7.12 1.21 -6.89
N GLY A 114 -6.14 0.51 -6.32
CA GLY A 114 -4.81 0.43 -6.90
C GLY A 114 -4.80 -0.20 -8.30
N MET A 115 -5.53 -1.30 -8.48
CA MET A 115 -5.58 -1.99 -9.77
C MET A 115 -6.32 -1.19 -10.86
N LEU A 116 -7.32 -0.38 -10.49
CA LEU A 116 -8.07 0.43 -11.46
C LEU A 116 -7.34 1.73 -11.81
N THR A 117 -6.70 2.36 -10.84
CA THR A 117 -6.07 3.68 -11.03
C THR A 117 -4.58 3.62 -11.33
N GLY A 118 -3.91 2.54 -10.95
CA GLY A 118 -2.44 2.42 -11.00
C GLY A 118 -1.74 3.11 -9.83
N GLU A 119 -2.49 3.57 -8.82
CA GLU A 119 -1.93 4.30 -7.67
C GLU A 119 -1.44 3.37 -6.57
N GLY A 120 -0.69 3.94 -5.63
CA GLY A 120 -0.20 3.25 -4.44
C GLY A 120 0.66 2.04 -4.79
N PHE A 121 0.29 0.85 -4.29
CA PHE A 121 1.02 -0.40 -4.47
C PHE A 121 1.17 -0.83 -5.94
N ALA A 122 0.25 -0.41 -6.82
CA ALA A 122 0.24 -0.79 -8.23
C ALA A 122 1.30 -0.08 -9.08
N ASN A 123 2.01 0.90 -8.51
CA ASN A 123 3.18 1.55 -9.09
C ASN A 123 3.00 1.99 -10.55
N LYS A 124 1.92 2.70 -10.84
CA LYS A 124 1.48 3.19 -12.17
C LYS A 124 0.96 2.12 -13.13
N HIS A 125 0.94 0.85 -12.77
CA HIS A 125 0.33 -0.21 -13.56
C HIS A 125 -1.15 -0.36 -13.21
N LYS A 126 -2.04 -0.45 -14.19
CA LYS A 126 -3.48 -0.61 -13.99
C LYS A 126 -4.05 -1.70 -14.88
N LEU A 127 -5.21 -2.23 -14.52
CA LEU A 127 -5.87 -3.31 -15.28
C LEU A 127 -6.04 -2.97 -16.75
N ALA A 128 -6.40 -1.73 -17.08
CA ALA A 128 -6.58 -1.29 -18.45
C ALA A 128 -5.31 -1.36 -19.32
N ASP A 129 -4.13 -1.51 -18.73
CA ASP A 129 -2.88 -1.69 -19.46
C ASP A 129 -2.70 -3.15 -19.93
N TYR A 130 -3.44 -4.09 -19.34
CA TYR A 130 -3.25 -5.54 -19.56
C TYR A 130 -4.50 -6.27 -20.00
N ILE A 131 -5.69 -5.69 -19.82
CA ILE A 131 -6.97 -6.28 -20.20
C ILE A 131 -7.64 -5.32 -21.19
N ILE A 132 -7.56 -5.65 -22.48
CA ILE A 132 -7.99 -4.77 -23.57
C ILE A 132 -8.80 -5.57 -24.57
N GLY A 133 -10.04 -5.13 -24.86
CA GLY A 133 -10.84 -5.65 -25.97
C GLY A 133 -11.09 -7.16 -25.96
N GLY A 134 -11.23 -7.75 -24.78
CA GLY A 134 -11.43 -9.20 -24.62
C GLY A 134 -10.14 -10.03 -24.61
N SER A 135 -8.98 -9.39 -24.67
CA SER A 135 -7.66 -10.03 -24.49
C SER A 135 -7.08 -9.68 -23.12
N ALA A 136 -6.53 -10.66 -22.43
CA ALA A 136 -5.92 -10.48 -21.11
C ALA A 136 -4.44 -10.93 -21.09
N ASP A 137 -3.54 -10.04 -20.78
CA ASP A 137 -2.14 -10.34 -20.50
C ASP A 137 -1.94 -10.55 -18.99
N TYR A 138 -2.44 -11.66 -18.49
CA TYR A 138 -2.34 -12.00 -17.06
C TYR A 138 -0.91 -12.07 -16.55
N LYS A 139 0.03 -12.49 -17.41
CA LYS A 139 1.44 -12.57 -17.03
C LYS A 139 2.01 -11.20 -16.67
N ASN A 140 1.82 -10.21 -17.53
CA ASN A 140 2.32 -8.86 -17.26
C ASN A 140 1.44 -8.09 -16.27
N ALA A 141 0.15 -8.42 -16.13
CA ALA A 141 -0.73 -7.86 -15.12
C ALA A 141 -0.19 -8.07 -13.68
N ARG A 142 0.60 -9.12 -13.45
CA ARG A 142 1.28 -9.36 -12.17
C ARG A 142 2.16 -8.18 -11.72
N LYS A 143 2.59 -7.31 -12.63
CA LYS A 143 3.36 -6.09 -12.30
C LYS A 143 2.61 -5.13 -11.38
N MET A 144 1.28 -5.15 -11.38
CA MET A 144 0.47 -4.36 -10.45
C MET A 144 0.68 -4.77 -8.99
N VAL A 145 0.99 -6.06 -8.76
CA VAL A 145 1.21 -6.60 -7.42
C VAL A 145 2.56 -7.28 -7.40
N ASN A 146 3.51 -6.72 -6.67
CA ASN A 146 4.86 -7.26 -6.54
C ASN A 146 5.62 -7.40 -7.88
N GLY A 147 5.68 -6.33 -8.65
CA GLY A 147 6.32 -6.30 -9.97
C GLY A 147 7.81 -6.65 -9.99
N GLY A 148 8.47 -6.70 -8.84
CA GLY A 148 9.86 -7.17 -8.72
C GLY A 148 10.04 -8.69 -8.73
N ASP A 149 8.97 -9.46 -8.49
CA ASP A 149 9.00 -10.92 -8.44
C ASP A 149 8.63 -11.55 -9.79
N THR A 150 9.55 -11.49 -10.73
CA THR A 150 9.34 -12.02 -12.09
C THR A 150 9.14 -13.53 -12.14
N GLY A 151 9.63 -14.26 -11.13
CA GLY A 151 9.47 -15.72 -11.02
C GLY A 151 8.02 -16.13 -10.79
N SER A 152 7.19 -15.28 -10.17
CA SER A 152 5.77 -15.57 -9.94
C SER A 152 4.85 -15.26 -11.13
N TYR A 153 5.33 -14.58 -12.17
CA TYR A 153 4.48 -14.07 -13.24
C TYR A 153 3.73 -15.19 -13.99
N GLN A 154 4.43 -16.22 -14.41
CA GLN A 154 3.81 -17.30 -15.17
C GLN A 154 2.88 -18.17 -14.31
N PRO A 155 3.28 -18.64 -13.11
CA PRO A 155 2.38 -19.39 -12.24
C PRO A 155 1.09 -18.65 -11.89
N ILE A 156 1.16 -17.35 -11.62
CA ILE A 156 -0.03 -16.55 -11.32
C ILE A 156 -0.91 -16.37 -12.57
N ALA A 157 -0.32 -16.18 -13.74
CA ALA A 157 -1.07 -16.10 -15.01
C ALA A 157 -1.82 -17.41 -15.32
N ASP A 158 -1.22 -18.56 -15.05
CA ASP A 158 -1.85 -19.86 -15.26
C ASP A 158 -3.06 -20.04 -14.33
N ILE A 159 -2.94 -19.63 -13.06
CA ILE A 159 -4.06 -19.61 -12.12
C ILE A 159 -5.17 -18.66 -12.60
N ALA A 160 -4.82 -17.46 -13.06
CA ALA A 160 -5.80 -16.49 -13.55
C ALA A 160 -6.61 -17.02 -14.74
N LYS A 161 -5.98 -17.75 -15.67
CA LYS A 161 -6.67 -18.39 -16.79
C LYS A 161 -7.66 -19.47 -16.34
N LEU A 162 -7.28 -20.28 -15.35
CA LEU A 162 -8.22 -21.26 -14.79
C LEU A 162 -9.46 -20.59 -14.18
N PHE A 163 -9.28 -19.49 -13.47
CA PHE A 163 -10.40 -18.69 -12.95
C PHE A 163 -11.26 -18.10 -14.07
N GLU A 164 -10.66 -17.60 -15.15
CA GLU A 164 -11.39 -17.10 -16.32
C GLU A 164 -12.26 -18.18 -16.93
N GLU A 165 -11.71 -19.37 -17.18
CA GLU A 165 -12.45 -20.54 -17.71
C GLU A 165 -13.64 -20.90 -16.81
N MET A 166 -13.42 -21.03 -15.49
CA MET A 166 -14.48 -21.31 -14.52
C MET A 166 -15.59 -20.24 -14.52
N LEU A 167 -15.22 -18.95 -14.64
CA LEU A 167 -16.18 -17.86 -14.67
C LEU A 167 -16.97 -17.83 -15.98
N LEU A 168 -16.36 -18.20 -17.10
CA LEU A 168 -17.04 -18.29 -18.39
C LEU A 168 -18.04 -19.46 -18.40
N GLU A 169 -17.66 -20.60 -17.83
CA GLU A 169 -18.57 -21.75 -17.67
C GLU A 169 -19.75 -21.43 -16.74
N ALA A 170 -19.53 -20.65 -15.66
CA ALA A 170 -20.59 -20.28 -14.73
C ALA A 170 -21.60 -19.25 -15.30
N LYS A 171 -21.32 -18.65 -16.46
CA LYS A 171 -22.24 -17.73 -17.16
C LYS A 171 -23.23 -18.43 -18.07
N LEU A 172 -23.09 -19.74 -18.26
CA LEU A 172 -24.00 -20.54 -19.04
C LEU A 172 -25.15 -21.07 -18.18
#